data_c930bc0d47b641835c7fd3fbea0f010d
#
_entry.id   c930bc0d47b641835c7fd3fbea0f010d
#
_cell.length_a   1.000
_cell.length_b   1.000
_cell.length_c   1.000
_cell.angle_alpha   90.00
_cell.angle_beta   90.00
_cell.angle_gamma   90.00
#
_symmetry.space_group_name_H-M   'P 1'
#
loop_
_entity.id
_entity.type
_entity.pdbx_description
1 polymer ?
#
loop_
_entity_poly.entity_id
_entity_poly.type
_entity_poly.pdbx_seq_one_letter_code
_entity_poly.pdbx_strand_id
1 'polypeptide(L)'
;MAKGKELDINLFDIKFKQIPPKAGRVLIAQPSLNDPFFKRTVIYLVEYDANGCMGFIVNRKLNISLSDILVDFPDVDVNVSVGGPVSPESINFLHTFGDLIPNTFPLGNGIFMNGDINALKALAIAGKVNAKNLRIFIGYSGWGPKQLENEIKENSWVVANFSPIDMMKGVYDSWYFAVQQLGEKFKVWTIYPENPSLN
;
A
#
# COMPACT_ATOMS: atom_id res chain seq x y z
N MET A 1 -9.66 -32.21 41.57
CA MET A 1 -10.06 -31.58 40.31
C MET A 1 -9.15 -30.37 40.08
N ALA A 2 -8.15 -30.54 39.25
CA ALA A 2 -7.25 -29.43 38.87
C ALA A 2 -7.95 -28.56 37.85
N LYS A 3 -8.20 -27.28 38.20
CA LYS A 3 -8.63 -26.26 37.24
C LYS A 3 -7.50 -26.06 36.22
N GLY A 4 -7.72 -26.52 35.00
CA GLY A 4 -6.84 -26.16 33.88
C GLY A 4 -6.79 -24.64 33.78
N LYS A 5 -5.60 -24.07 33.90
CA LYS A 5 -5.32 -22.70 33.49
C LYS A 5 -5.50 -22.69 31.98
N GLU A 6 -6.58 -22.10 31.48
CA GLU A 6 -6.64 -21.66 30.11
C GLU A 6 -5.46 -20.68 29.91
N LEU A 7 -4.48 -21.12 29.14
CA LEU A 7 -3.42 -20.24 28.64
C LEU A 7 -4.08 -19.39 27.57
N ASP A 8 -4.55 -18.22 27.95
CA ASP A 8 -4.98 -17.17 27.00
C ASP A 8 -3.71 -16.57 26.35
N ILE A 9 -3.04 -17.40 25.55
CA ILE A 9 -1.92 -16.97 24.73
C ILE A 9 -2.55 -16.40 23.46
N ASN A 10 -2.72 -15.09 23.43
CA ASN A 10 -3.05 -14.44 22.18
C ASN A 10 -1.83 -14.56 21.25
N LEU A 11 -1.76 -15.65 20.49
CA LEU A 11 -0.67 -15.98 19.56
C LEU A 11 -0.45 -14.90 18.50
N PHE A 12 -1.41 -13.99 18.35
CA PHE A 12 -1.38 -12.91 17.37
C PHE A 12 -0.93 -11.57 17.99
N ASP A 13 -0.82 -11.47 19.32
CA ASP A 13 -0.29 -10.28 20.01
C ASP A 13 1.24 -10.30 20.03
N ILE A 14 1.84 -9.86 18.95
CA ILE A 14 3.29 -9.87 18.76
C ILE A 14 3.88 -8.58 19.32
N LYS A 15 4.71 -8.68 20.35
CA LYS A 15 5.51 -7.55 20.84
C LYS A 15 6.66 -7.25 19.88
N PHE A 16 6.70 -6.02 19.36
CA PHE A 16 7.76 -5.51 18.49
C PHE A 16 7.99 -4.02 18.70
N LYS A 17 9.17 -3.55 18.32
CA LYS A 17 9.47 -2.13 18.34
C LYS A 17 8.95 -1.50 17.05
N GLN A 18 7.91 -0.69 17.17
CA GLN A 18 7.36 0.05 16.05
C GLN A 18 8.36 1.11 15.58
N ILE A 19 8.53 1.26 14.27
CA ILE A 19 9.24 2.40 13.69
C ILE A 19 8.24 3.52 13.39
N PRO A 20 8.64 4.82 13.48
CA PRO A 20 7.71 5.92 13.22
C PRO A 20 7.23 5.90 11.76
N PRO A 21 5.99 6.33 11.47
CA PRO A 21 5.54 6.53 10.10
C PRO A 21 6.33 7.65 9.42
N LYS A 22 6.49 7.55 8.10
CA LYS A 22 7.18 8.53 7.25
C LYS A 22 6.83 8.27 5.79
N ALA A 23 6.81 9.29 4.93
CA ALA A 23 6.75 9.11 3.49
C ALA A 23 7.85 8.15 2.99
N GLY A 24 7.51 7.25 2.08
CA GLY A 24 8.36 6.17 1.61
C GLY A 24 8.34 4.89 2.46
N ARG A 25 7.62 4.87 3.58
CA ARG A 25 7.39 3.66 4.40
C ARG A 25 6.08 2.99 4.04
N VAL A 26 5.95 1.75 4.49
CA VAL A 26 4.78 0.91 4.23
C VAL A 26 4.03 0.67 5.54
N LEU A 27 2.71 0.74 5.48
CA LEU A 27 1.82 0.26 6.54
C LEU A 27 1.32 -1.12 6.17
N ILE A 28 1.37 -2.05 7.12
CA ILE A 28 0.83 -3.40 6.98
C ILE A 28 -0.28 -3.54 8.00
N ALA A 29 -1.50 -3.80 7.51
CA ALA A 29 -2.66 -4.01 8.37
C ALA A 29 -2.45 -5.22 9.29
N GLN A 30 -2.78 -5.09 10.57
CA GLN A 30 -2.85 -6.24 11.47
C GLN A 30 -3.95 -7.22 11.03
N PRO A 31 -3.80 -8.54 11.26
CA PRO A 31 -4.79 -9.52 10.82
C PRO A 31 -6.16 -9.34 11.48
N SER A 32 -6.21 -8.78 12.69
CA SER A 32 -7.43 -8.49 13.44
C SER A 32 -8.12 -7.19 13.03
N LEU A 33 -7.51 -6.36 12.17
CA LEU A 33 -8.13 -5.13 11.70
C LEU A 33 -9.41 -5.46 10.91
N ASN A 34 -10.55 -5.14 11.52
CA ASN A 34 -11.87 -5.43 10.95
C ASN A 34 -12.47 -4.18 10.27
N ASP A 35 -11.76 -3.68 9.28
CA ASP A 35 -12.20 -2.60 8.42
C ASP A 35 -12.33 -3.12 6.98
N PRO A 36 -13.50 -2.93 6.30
CA PRO A 36 -13.71 -3.50 4.96
C PRO A 36 -12.74 -2.98 3.90
N PHE A 37 -12.23 -1.74 4.06
CA PHE A 37 -11.25 -1.16 3.14
C PHE A 37 -9.81 -1.51 3.49
N PHE A 38 -9.50 -1.70 4.78
CA PHE A 38 -8.12 -1.82 5.22
C PHE A 38 -7.71 -3.21 5.70
N LYS A 39 -8.66 -4.13 5.83
CA LYS A 39 -8.36 -5.51 6.18
C LYS A 39 -7.35 -6.12 5.21
N ARG A 40 -6.21 -6.63 5.74
CA ARG A 40 -5.13 -7.26 4.96
C ARG A 40 -4.60 -6.38 3.83
N THR A 41 -4.48 -5.09 4.07
CA THR A 41 -3.86 -4.18 3.12
C THR A 41 -2.39 -3.93 3.41
N VAL A 42 -1.70 -3.56 2.35
CA VAL A 42 -0.34 -3.01 2.35
C VAL A 42 -0.45 -1.62 1.72
N ILE A 43 -0.07 -0.58 2.46
CA ILE A 43 -0.21 0.81 2.01
C ILE A 43 1.17 1.46 1.94
N TYR A 44 1.51 2.02 0.79
CA TYR A 44 2.71 2.81 0.61
C TYR A 44 2.41 4.28 0.92
N LEU A 45 3.05 4.83 1.95
CA LEU A 45 2.90 6.23 2.34
C LEU A 45 3.66 7.14 1.36
N VAL A 46 2.97 8.10 0.77
CA VAL A 46 3.53 9.08 -0.17
C VAL A 46 3.67 10.46 0.46
N GLU A 47 2.83 10.80 1.44
CA GLU A 47 2.90 12.03 2.22
C GLU A 47 2.76 11.73 3.72
N TYR A 48 3.49 12.47 4.53
CA TYR A 48 3.40 12.42 5.98
C TYR A 48 3.94 13.72 6.59
N ASP A 49 3.06 14.52 7.15
CA ASP A 49 3.40 15.78 7.81
C ASP A 49 2.47 16.09 9.01
N ALA A 50 2.53 17.32 9.54
CA ALA A 50 1.71 17.75 10.67
C ALA A 50 0.21 17.87 10.34
N ASN A 51 -0.17 17.97 9.07
CA ASN A 51 -1.55 18.10 8.59
C ASN A 51 -2.21 16.75 8.35
N GLY A 52 -1.42 15.67 8.33
CA GLY A 52 -1.89 14.32 8.11
C GLY A 52 -0.97 13.50 7.22
N CYS A 53 -1.52 12.46 6.63
CA CYS A 53 -0.75 11.63 5.71
C CYS A 53 -1.64 11.02 4.61
N MET A 54 -0.99 10.67 3.50
CA MET A 54 -1.60 10.01 2.35
C MET A 54 -0.78 8.80 1.93
N GLY A 55 -1.47 7.77 1.45
CA GLY A 55 -0.84 6.58 0.89
C GLY A 55 -1.75 5.85 -0.09
N PHE A 56 -1.16 4.86 -0.77
CA PHE A 56 -1.88 4.02 -1.72
C PHE A 56 -1.85 2.56 -1.28
N ILE A 57 -3.01 1.91 -1.29
CA ILE A 57 -3.10 0.45 -1.13
C ILE A 57 -2.46 -0.19 -2.36
N VAL A 58 -1.40 -0.96 -2.17
CA VAL A 58 -0.63 -1.54 -3.28
C VAL A 58 -1.07 -2.95 -3.65
N ASN A 59 -1.81 -3.63 -2.77
CA ASN A 59 -2.21 -5.03 -2.94
C ASN A 59 -3.70 -5.23 -3.27
N ARG A 60 -4.40 -4.21 -3.78
CA ARG A 60 -5.79 -4.27 -4.24
C ARG A 60 -5.88 -4.05 -5.75
N LYS A 61 -5.33 -4.99 -6.50
CA LYS A 61 -5.35 -4.97 -7.96
C LYS A 61 -6.78 -5.05 -8.52
N LEU A 62 -7.01 -4.25 -9.56
CA LEU A 62 -8.20 -4.32 -10.39
C LEU A 62 -7.86 -5.06 -11.69
N ASN A 63 -8.83 -5.79 -12.22
CA ASN A 63 -8.72 -6.44 -13.53
C ASN A 63 -9.27 -5.52 -14.63
N ILE A 64 -8.65 -4.35 -14.76
CA ILE A 64 -8.96 -3.35 -15.78
C ILE A 64 -7.66 -2.84 -16.40
N SER A 65 -7.74 -2.40 -17.65
CA SER A 65 -6.61 -1.77 -18.33
C SER A 65 -6.59 -0.25 -18.08
N LEU A 66 -5.45 0.39 -18.35
CA LEU A 66 -5.34 1.84 -18.27
C LEU A 66 -6.20 2.54 -19.33
N SER A 67 -6.38 1.92 -20.50
CA SER A 67 -7.24 2.38 -21.57
C SER A 67 -8.73 2.36 -21.22
N ASP A 68 -9.15 1.55 -20.22
CA ASP A 68 -10.54 1.54 -19.75
C ASP A 68 -10.88 2.80 -18.91
N ILE A 69 -9.87 3.45 -18.35
CA ILE A 69 -10.05 4.60 -17.44
C ILE A 69 -9.49 5.91 -17.97
N LEU A 70 -8.59 5.88 -18.94
CA LEU A 70 -8.02 7.07 -19.60
C LEU A 70 -8.34 7.04 -21.10
N VAL A 71 -9.15 8.01 -21.53
CA VAL A 71 -9.55 8.14 -22.94
C VAL A 71 -8.30 8.32 -23.82
N ASP A 72 -8.27 7.61 -24.95
CA ASP A 72 -7.17 7.63 -25.93
C ASP A 72 -5.78 7.28 -25.34
N PHE A 73 -5.71 6.60 -24.22
CA PHE A 73 -4.44 6.08 -23.70
C PHE A 73 -4.13 4.73 -24.37
N PRO A 74 -2.87 4.50 -24.80
CA PRO A 74 -2.51 3.23 -25.40
C PRO A 74 -2.65 2.08 -24.39
N ASP A 75 -2.98 0.89 -24.88
CA ASP A 75 -3.01 -0.29 -24.04
C ASP A 75 -1.58 -0.67 -23.61
N VAL A 76 -1.36 -0.66 -22.31
CA VAL A 76 -0.05 -0.98 -21.70
C VAL A 76 -0.25 -1.91 -20.51
N ASP A 77 0.60 -2.90 -20.39
CA ASP A 77 0.58 -3.84 -19.26
C ASP A 77 1.11 -3.16 -18.00
N VAL A 78 0.20 -2.56 -17.24
CA VAL A 78 0.49 -1.91 -15.96
C VAL A 78 -0.53 -2.31 -14.89
N ASN A 79 -0.13 -2.22 -13.62
CA ASN A 79 -1.02 -2.52 -12.52
C ASN A 79 -1.91 -1.33 -12.20
N VAL A 80 -3.22 -1.51 -12.29
CA VAL A 80 -4.23 -0.60 -11.74
C VAL A 80 -4.72 -1.17 -10.41
N SER A 81 -4.74 -0.36 -9.37
CA SER A 81 -5.16 -0.78 -8.02
C SER A 81 -6.16 0.21 -7.41
N VAL A 82 -7.00 -0.26 -6.49
CA VAL A 82 -7.74 0.63 -5.60
C VAL A 82 -6.75 1.21 -4.60
N GLY A 83 -6.48 2.51 -4.67
CA GLY A 83 -5.54 3.20 -3.78
C GLY A 83 -6.11 3.48 -2.39
N GLY A 84 -7.42 3.53 -2.26
CA GLY A 84 -8.12 3.75 -0.99
C GLY A 84 -9.54 4.30 -1.17
N PRO A 85 -10.25 4.56 -0.06
CA PRO A 85 -11.64 4.98 -0.08
C PRO A 85 -11.85 6.48 -0.37
N VAL A 86 -10.80 7.29 -0.33
CA VAL A 86 -10.92 8.75 -0.51
C VAL A 86 -10.82 9.09 -1.99
N SER A 87 -11.71 9.97 -2.46
CA SER A 87 -11.79 10.45 -3.86
C SER A 87 -11.73 9.31 -4.88
N PRO A 88 -12.70 8.39 -4.89
CA PRO A 88 -12.68 7.20 -5.74
C PRO A 88 -12.74 7.53 -7.25
N GLU A 89 -12.99 8.78 -7.61
CA GLU A 89 -12.93 9.31 -8.98
C GLU A 89 -11.52 9.80 -9.37
N SER A 90 -10.60 9.94 -8.42
CA SER A 90 -9.24 10.42 -8.70
C SER A 90 -8.35 9.30 -9.22
N ILE A 91 -7.54 9.62 -10.20
CA ILE A 91 -6.51 8.73 -10.74
C ILE A 91 -5.15 9.30 -10.34
N ASN A 92 -4.38 8.50 -9.63
CA ASN A 92 -3.02 8.82 -9.24
C ASN A 92 -2.06 7.77 -9.82
N PHE A 93 -0.82 8.16 -10.03
CA PHE A 93 0.19 7.21 -10.50
C PHE A 93 1.55 7.43 -9.86
N LEU A 94 2.25 6.32 -9.63
CA LEU A 94 3.65 6.29 -9.23
C LEU A 94 4.49 5.80 -10.40
N HIS A 95 5.66 6.43 -10.61
CA HIS A 95 6.52 6.09 -11.73
C HIS A 95 8.01 6.30 -11.43
N THR A 96 8.88 5.81 -12.32
CA THR A 96 10.34 5.94 -12.19
C THR A 96 10.96 6.76 -13.34
N PHE A 97 10.17 7.57 -14.04
CA PHE A 97 10.63 8.30 -15.24
C PHE A 97 11.36 9.62 -14.93
N GLY A 98 11.26 10.11 -13.69
CA GLY A 98 11.92 11.36 -13.29
C GLY A 98 11.49 12.54 -14.14
N ASP A 99 12.45 13.32 -14.58
CA ASP A 99 12.24 14.57 -15.35
C ASP A 99 11.65 14.36 -16.76
N LEU A 100 11.50 13.11 -17.19
CA LEU A 100 10.80 12.81 -18.46
C LEU A 100 9.30 13.12 -18.37
N ILE A 101 8.74 13.23 -17.15
CA ILE A 101 7.36 13.65 -16.92
C ILE A 101 7.38 14.97 -16.16
N PRO A 102 7.05 16.10 -16.83
CA PRO A 102 6.98 17.41 -16.19
C PRO A 102 5.96 17.45 -15.03
N ASN A 103 6.14 18.38 -14.10
CA ASN A 103 5.24 18.63 -12.96
C ASN A 103 5.05 17.39 -12.05
N THR A 104 5.98 16.46 -12.07
CA THR A 104 5.96 15.30 -11.18
C THR A 104 6.43 15.67 -9.77
N PHE A 105 5.90 14.98 -8.76
CA PHE A 105 6.28 15.15 -7.36
C PHE A 105 7.30 14.07 -6.94
N PRO A 106 8.54 14.42 -6.54
CA PRO A 106 9.55 13.45 -6.15
C PRO A 106 9.25 12.89 -4.75
N LEU A 107 9.19 11.57 -4.63
CA LEU A 107 9.03 10.85 -3.36
C LEU A 107 10.37 10.34 -2.79
N GLY A 108 11.46 10.54 -3.51
CA GLY A 108 12.78 9.98 -3.19
C GLY A 108 13.00 8.57 -3.77
N ASN A 109 14.26 8.10 -3.68
CA ASN A 109 14.68 6.77 -4.16
C ASN A 109 14.30 6.47 -5.63
N GLY A 110 14.22 7.49 -6.48
CA GLY A 110 13.89 7.36 -7.91
C GLY A 110 12.40 7.10 -8.17
N ILE A 111 11.52 7.32 -7.19
CA ILE A 111 10.07 7.24 -7.34
C ILE A 111 9.48 8.64 -7.35
N PHE A 112 8.53 8.82 -8.23
CA PHE A 112 7.82 10.07 -8.49
C PHE A 112 6.32 9.80 -8.52
N MET A 113 5.54 10.81 -8.16
CA MET A 113 4.09 10.76 -8.15
C MET A 113 3.50 11.77 -9.12
N ASN A 114 2.52 11.34 -9.90
CA ASN A 114 1.74 12.15 -10.84
C ASN A 114 2.64 12.92 -11.84
N GLY A 115 2.13 14.01 -12.39
CA GLY A 115 2.78 14.83 -13.41
C GLY A 115 1.96 14.94 -14.68
N ASP A 116 2.60 15.37 -15.77
CA ASP A 116 1.92 15.57 -17.05
C ASP A 116 1.50 14.24 -17.69
N ILE A 117 0.19 14.04 -17.79
CA ILE A 117 -0.41 12.83 -18.37
C ILE A 117 -0.11 12.68 -19.86
N ASN A 118 0.08 13.79 -20.60
CA ASN A 118 0.43 13.74 -22.02
C ASN A 118 1.87 13.26 -22.22
N ALA A 119 2.78 13.67 -21.34
CA ALA A 119 4.15 13.15 -21.32
C ALA A 119 4.16 11.65 -20.99
N LEU A 120 3.36 11.20 -20.03
CA LEU A 120 3.20 9.78 -19.74
C LEU A 120 2.64 9.02 -20.94
N LYS A 121 1.62 9.57 -21.63
CA LYS A 121 1.03 8.99 -22.85
C LYS A 121 2.08 8.86 -23.96
N ALA A 122 2.91 9.87 -24.16
CA ALA A 122 3.99 9.84 -25.16
C ALA A 122 5.02 8.74 -24.84
N LEU A 123 5.38 8.55 -23.56
CA LEU A 123 6.25 7.45 -23.13
C LEU A 123 5.61 6.08 -23.37
N ALA A 124 4.29 5.96 -23.15
CA ALA A 124 3.54 4.73 -23.41
C ALA A 124 3.51 4.40 -24.91
N ILE A 125 3.22 5.38 -25.78
CA ILE A 125 3.28 5.22 -27.24
C ILE A 125 4.68 4.81 -27.71
N ALA A 126 5.73 5.34 -27.06
CA ALA A 126 7.12 4.98 -27.34
C ALA A 126 7.53 3.60 -26.79
N GLY A 127 6.61 2.83 -26.19
CA GLY A 127 6.87 1.50 -25.63
C GLY A 127 7.78 1.48 -24.39
N LYS A 128 7.90 2.61 -23.69
CA LYS A 128 8.77 2.74 -22.52
C LYS A 128 8.07 2.41 -21.20
N VAL A 129 6.73 2.32 -21.20
CA VAL A 129 5.90 2.08 -20.01
C VAL A 129 5.62 0.59 -19.84
N ASN A 130 5.74 0.09 -18.61
CA ASN A 130 5.43 -1.28 -18.24
C ASN A 130 5.16 -1.38 -16.72
N ALA A 131 4.72 -2.56 -16.25
CA ALA A 131 4.37 -2.82 -14.86
C ALA A 131 5.52 -2.67 -13.83
N LYS A 132 6.77 -2.47 -14.26
CA LYS A 132 7.92 -2.26 -13.35
C LYS A 132 8.21 -0.78 -13.11
N ASN A 133 7.72 0.10 -14.00
CA ASN A 133 8.04 1.53 -13.96
C ASN A 133 6.83 2.45 -13.86
N LEU A 134 5.59 1.89 -13.90
CA LEU A 134 4.34 2.61 -13.68
C LEU A 134 3.36 1.77 -12.86
N ARG A 135 2.72 2.40 -11.88
CA ARG A 135 1.58 1.88 -11.11
C ARG A 135 0.48 2.92 -11.03
N ILE A 136 -0.75 2.50 -11.26
CA ILE A 136 -1.94 3.37 -11.26
C ILE A 136 -2.78 3.06 -10.02
N PHE A 137 -3.34 4.10 -9.41
CA PHE A 137 -4.19 4.02 -8.23
C PHE A 137 -5.47 4.82 -8.41
N ILE A 138 -6.61 4.19 -8.20
CA ILE A 138 -7.92 4.84 -8.17
C ILE A 138 -8.23 5.17 -6.72
N GLY A 139 -8.45 6.45 -6.41
CA GLY A 139 -8.56 6.94 -5.06
C GLY A 139 -7.26 6.82 -4.25
N TYR A 140 -7.34 7.14 -2.97
CA TYR A 140 -6.21 7.07 -2.04
C TYR A 140 -6.68 6.80 -0.60
N SER A 141 -5.73 6.46 0.27
CA SER A 141 -5.92 6.33 1.71
C SER A 141 -5.40 7.59 2.40
N GLY A 142 -6.23 8.23 3.22
CA GLY A 142 -5.87 9.48 3.89
C GLY A 142 -6.16 9.42 5.39
N TRP A 143 -5.32 10.05 6.17
CA TRP A 143 -5.45 10.23 7.62
C TRP A 143 -5.30 11.70 7.96
N GLY A 144 -6.19 12.20 8.82
CA GLY A 144 -6.08 13.53 9.40
C GLY A 144 -4.91 13.63 10.40
N PRO A 145 -4.68 14.85 10.94
CA PRO A 145 -3.62 15.09 11.90
C PRO A 145 -3.67 14.12 13.10
N LYS A 146 -2.57 13.44 13.38
CA LYS A 146 -2.39 12.45 14.47
C LYS A 146 -3.29 11.20 14.38
N GLN A 147 -4.12 11.05 13.36
CA GLN A 147 -5.00 9.89 13.23
C GLN A 147 -4.17 8.60 13.04
N LEU A 148 -3.22 8.59 12.11
CA LEU A 148 -2.40 7.41 11.86
C LEU A 148 -1.58 7.01 13.09
N GLU A 149 -1.03 7.97 13.82
CA GLU A 149 -0.26 7.69 15.05
C GLU A 149 -1.12 7.05 16.15
N ASN A 150 -2.40 7.44 16.24
CA ASN A 150 -3.34 6.81 17.17
C ASN A 150 -3.67 5.39 16.74
N GLU A 151 -3.97 5.17 15.47
CA GLU A 151 -4.22 3.83 14.91
C GLU A 151 -2.99 2.89 15.07
N ILE A 152 -1.77 3.43 14.94
CA ILE A 152 -0.54 2.69 15.22
C ILE A 152 -0.43 2.32 16.70
N LYS A 153 -0.79 3.22 17.64
CA LYS A 153 -0.81 2.92 19.09
C LYS A 153 -1.86 1.88 19.45
N GLU A 154 -2.96 1.85 18.73
CA GLU A 154 -4.04 0.86 18.85
C GLU A 154 -3.69 -0.47 18.15
N ASN A 155 -2.46 -0.59 17.65
CA ASN A 155 -1.97 -1.74 16.93
C ASN A 155 -2.72 -2.08 15.63
N SER A 156 -3.36 -1.11 14.97
CA SER A 156 -4.01 -1.33 13.66
C SER A 156 -2.98 -1.58 12.55
N TRP A 157 -1.79 -1.00 12.67
CA TRP A 157 -0.75 -1.01 11.65
C TRP A 157 0.63 -1.38 12.18
N VAL A 158 1.37 -2.12 11.37
CA VAL A 158 2.84 -2.22 11.48
C VAL A 158 3.47 -1.32 10.43
N VAL A 159 4.37 -0.46 10.85
CA VAL A 159 5.19 0.36 9.95
C VAL A 159 6.43 -0.41 9.57
N ALA A 160 6.66 -0.59 8.28
CA ALA A 160 7.83 -1.28 7.73
C ALA A 160 8.64 -0.37 6.79
N ASN A 161 9.94 -0.64 6.70
CA ASN A 161 10.82 0.04 5.76
C ASN A 161 11.18 -0.95 4.64
N PHE A 162 10.36 -0.99 3.60
CA PHE A 162 10.57 -1.84 2.44
C PHE A 162 11.24 -1.08 1.29
N SER A 163 11.83 -1.82 0.37
CA SER A 163 12.44 -1.24 -0.82
C SER A 163 11.38 -0.57 -1.70
N PRO A 164 11.47 0.75 -1.98
CA PRO A 164 10.53 1.41 -2.89
C PRO A 164 10.55 0.85 -4.31
N ILE A 165 11.72 0.40 -4.78
CA ILE A 165 11.86 -0.22 -6.10
C ILE A 165 11.13 -1.57 -6.14
N ASP A 166 11.20 -2.37 -5.07
CA ASP A 166 10.49 -3.64 -5.00
C ASP A 166 8.97 -3.41 -4.88
N MET A 167 8.55 -2.33 -4.21
CA MET A 167 7.16 -1.89 -4.20
C MET A 167 6.69 -1.57 -5.64
N MET A 168 7.48 -0.83 -6.43
CA MET A 168 7.16 -0.54 -7.84
C MET A 168 7.04 -1.81 -8.68
N LYS A 169 7.87 -2.82 -8.42
CA LYS A 169 7.84 -4.12 -9.12
C LYS A 169 6.70 -5.04 -8.66
N GLY A 170 5.88 -4.63 -7.71
CA GLY A 170 4.77 -5.41 -7.19
C GLY A 170 5.19 -6.54 -6.24
N VAL A 171 6.40 -6.52 -5.68
CA VAL A 171 6.87 -7.53 -4.73
C VAL A 171 5.96 -7.61 -3.50
N TYR A 172 5.36 -6.50 -3.09
CA TYR A 172 4.47 -6.40 -1.92
C TYR A 172 2.98 -6.38 -2.28
N ASP A 173 2.60 -6.84 -3.47
CA ASP A 173 1.21 -6.94 -3.90
C ASP A 173 0.44 -8.10 -3.21
N SER A 174 1.05 -8.70 -2.20
CA SER A 174 0.45 -9.69 -1.31
C SER A 174 0.69 -9.32 0.14
N TRP A 175 -0.40 -9.19 0.92
CA TRP A 175 -0.31 -8.97 2.36
C TRP A 175 0.43 -10.11 3.07
N TYR A 176 0.19 -11.36 2.67
CA TYR A 176 0.88 -12.52 3.23
C TYR A 176 2.39 -12.43 3.04
N PHE A 177 2.83 -12.06 1.84
CA PHE A 177 4.24 -11.89 1.56
C PHE A 177 4.84 -10.72 2.37
N ALA A 178 4.15 -9.57 2.42
CA ALA A 178 4.58 -8.42 3.20
C ALA A 178 4.73 -8.75 4.70
N VAL A 179 3.80 -9.50 5.28
CA VAL A 179 3.89 -9.99 6.66
C VAL A 179 5.11 -10.89 6.87
N GLN A 180 5.39 -11.80 5.94
CA GLN A 180 6.58 -12.68 6.03
C GLN A 180 7.89 -11.88 6.04
N GLN A 181 7.94 -10.73 5.33
CA GLN A 181 9.11 -9.85 5.32
C GLN A 181 9.33 -9.09 6.64
N LEU A 182 8.34 -9.04 7.53
CA LEU A 182 8.49 -8.47 8.88
C LEU A 182 9.36 -9.38 9.80
N GLY A 183 9.58 -10.62 9.42
CA GLY A 183 10.40 -11.61 10.15
C GLY A 183 9.59 -12.76 10.72
N GLU A 184 10.31 -13.79 11.21
CA GLU A 184 9.75 -15.09 11.61
C GLU A 184 8.57 -14.99 12.56
N LYS A 185 8.64 -14.13 13.57
CA LYS A 185 7.58 -13.99 14.58
C LYS A 185 6.24 -13.56 14.00
N PHE A 186 6.24 -12.84 12.86
CA PHE A 186 5.01 -12.37 12.21
C PHE A 186 4.36 -13.43 11.34
N LYS A 187 5.03 -14.55 11.04
CA LYS A 187 4.45 -15.62 10.22
C LYS A 187 3.17 -16.19 10.81
N VAL A 188 2.99 -16.15 12.11
CA VAL A 188 1.73 -16.56 12.77
C VAL A 188 0.53 -15.74 12.28
N TRP A 189 0.72 -14.51 11.85
CA TRP A 189 -0.36 -13.68 11.30
C TRP A 189 -0.92 -14.24 10.00
N THR A 190 -0.12 -14.95 9.22
CA THR A 190 -0.56 -15.52 7.93
C THR A 190 -1.58 -16.65 8.10
N ILE A 191 -1.66 -17.27 9.29
CA ILE A 191 -2.64 -18.30 9.61
C ILE A 191 -3.87 -17.75 10.34
N TYR A 192 -3.93 -16.46 10.62
CA TYR A 192 -5.10 -15.82 11.21
C TYR A 192 -6.31 -15.94 10.27
N PRO A 193 -7.47 -16.43 10.73
CA PRO A 193 -8.63 -16.65 9.88
C PRO A 193 -9.14 -15.33 9.28
N GLU A 194 -9.59 -15.37 8.03
CA GLU A 194 -10.18 -14.18 7.40
C GLU A 194 -11.52 -13.79 8.01
N ASN A 195 -12.22 -14.75 8.54
CA ASN A 195 -13.50 -14.57 9.18
C ASN A 195 -13.51 -15.31 10.54
N PRO A 196 -13.18 -14.62 11.65
CA PRO A 196 -13.10 -15.24 12.98
C PRO A 196 -14.42 -15.84 13.46
N SER A 197 -15.57 -15.44 12.88
CA SER A 197 -16.90 -15.95 13.23
C SER A 197 -17.27 -17.27 12.54
N LEU A 198 -16.39 -17.82 11.72
CA LEU A 198 -16.62 -19.11 11.02
C LEU A 198 -15.88 -20.30 11.65
N ASN A 199 -15.35 -20.16 12.86
CA ASN A 199 -14.72 -21.24 13.63
C ASN A 199 -15.61 -21.65 14.81
#